data_0d03039a72d8b039a30b4c1edb4a9e54
#
_entry.id   0d03039a72d8b039a30b4c1edb4a9e54
#
_cell.length_a   1.000
_cell.length_b   1.000
_cell.length_c   1.000
_cell.angle_alpha   90.00
_cell.angle_beta   90.00
_cell.angle_gamma   90.00
#
_symmetry.space_group_name_H-M   'P 1'
#
loop_
_entity.id
_entity.type
_entity.pdbx_description
1 polymer ?
#
loop_
_entity_poly.entity_id
_entity_poly.type
_entity_poly.pdbx_seq_one_letter_code
_entity_poly.pdbx_strand_id
1 'polypeptide(L)'
;IKDMKKMNIEASLFGLMYKLKSQKSLADKYSRIMKRQNVTLNEATKLVKDGIRFTIVFPKEKYVDGVLNVWSQLLKNDFNSITRKGKDEIRWDVGDGYQGINTLISNDNDTSIEIQFHTKNSIKYKDKLLHPLYEKLRKNCDEKLSLKEMEEKLKKSNINPKCISYKKDLIRAEKKIPIPERIKKCKSLKKKNNRINDLKSCQFIT
;
A
#
# COMPACT_ATOMS: atom_id res chain seq x y z
N ILE A 1 -1.35 11.13 -17.47
CA ILE A 1 -2.61 11.88 -17.19
C ILE A 1 -3.22 12.43 -18.49
N LYS A 2 -2.41 13.00 -19.42
CA LYS A 2 -2.94 13.52 -20.71
C LYS A 2 -3.68 12.44 -21.51
N ASP A 3 -3.13 11.23 -21.59
CA ASP A 3 -3.75 10.11 -22.31
C ASP A 3 -4.97 9.52 -21.60
N MET A 4 -5.05 9.65 -20.29
CA MET A 4 -6.21 9.22 -19.51
C MET A 4 -7.43 10.11 -19.75
N LYS A 5 -7.23 11.41 -20.03
CA LYS A 5 -8.32 12.31 -20.43
C LYS A 5 -8.94 11.87 -21.78
N LYS A 6 -8.13 11.40 -22.74
CA LYS A 6 -8.62 10.86 -24.03
C LYS A 6 -9.53 9.63 -23.83
N MET A 7 -9.37 8.89 -22.74
CA MET A 7 -10.14 7.69 -22.45
C MET A 7 -11.29 7.93 -21.46
N ASN A 8 -11.61 9.20 -21.19
CA ASN A 8 -12.64 9.61 -20.23
C ASN A 8 -12.43 9.03 -18.82
N ILE A 9 -11.18 8.84 -18.42
CA ILE A 9 -10.81 8.38 -17.09
C ILE A 9 -10.34 9.58 -16.28
N GLU A 10 -11.17 10.04 -15.37
CA GLU A 10 -10.76 11.05 -14.39
C GLU A 10 -9.71 10.46 -13.45
N ALA A 11 -8.51 11.03 -13.46
CA ALA A 11 -7.46 10.72 -12.51
C ALA A 11 -6.85 11.99 -11.98
N SER A 12 -6.48 11.98 -10.71
CA SER A 12 -5.74 13.08 -10.10
C SER A 12 -4.51 12.57 -9.36
N LEU A 13 -3.43 13.34 -9.42
CA LEU A 13 -2.28 13.12 -8.54
C LEU A 13 -2.56 13.75 -7.19
N PHE A 14 -2.32 13.01 -6.13
CA PHE A 14 -2.55 13.47 -4.76
C PHE A 14 -1.22 13.65 -4.04
N GLY A 15 -1.08 14.77 -3.33
CA GLY A 15 0.05 15.02 -2.45
C GLY A 15 1.40 15.08 -3.16
N LEU A 16 1.49 15.70 -4.34
CA LEU A 16 2.75 15.82 -5.10
C LEU A 16 3.89 16.45 -4.30
N MET A 17 3.57 17.31 -3.32
CA MET A 17 4.55 17.89 -2.40
C MET A 17 5.24 16.84 -1.52
N TYR A 18 4.63 15.67 -1.37
CA TYR A 18 5.16 14.54 -0.59
C TYR A 18 5.74 13.43 -1.47
N LYS A 19 5.98 13.70 -2.77
CA LYS A 19 6.55 12.72 -3.70
C LYS A 19 7.92 12.21 -3.27
N LEU A 20 8.70 13.04 -2.59
CA LEU A 20 9.96 12.64 -1.98
C LEU A 20 9.77 12.43 -0.47
N LYS A 21 10.29 11.35 0.04
CA LYS A 21 10.31 11.10 1.48
C LYS A 21 11.21 12.15 2.16
N SER A 22 10.73 12.76 3.25
CA SER A 22 11.52 13.75 3.98
C SER A 22 12.81 13.13 4.54
N GLN A 23 13.85 13.94 4.71
CA GLN A 23 15.13 13.51 5.29
C GLN A 23 14.94 12.81 6.64
N LYS A 24 14.10 13.36 7.52
CA LYS A 24 13.75 12.75 8.81
C LYS A 24 13.16 11.35 8.63
N SER A 25 12.18 11.19 7.73
CA SER A 25 11.55 9.89 7.47
C SER A 25 12.50 8.87 6.86
N LEU A 26 13.48 9.34 6.07
CA LEU A 26 14.54 8.48 5.52
C LEU A 26 15.51 8.06 6.62
N ALA A 27 15.98 8.97 7.46
CA ALA A 27 16.86 8.69 8.59
C ALA A 27 16.25 7.67 9.55
N ASP A 28 14.97 7.87 9.93
CA ASP A 28 14.22 6.93 10.77
C ASP A 28 14.09 5.55 10.09
N LYS A 29 13.96 5.51 8.77
CA LYS A 29 13.85 4.26 8.03
C LYS A 29 15.22 3.55 7.96
N TYR A 30 16.29 4.26 7.68
CA TYR A 30 17.63 3.71 7.68
C TYR A 30 17.99 3.11 9.05
N SER A 31 17.76 3.86 10.13
CA SER A 31 18.02 3.38 11.49
C SER A 31 17.27 2.07 11.81
N ARG A 32 16.01 1.97 11.39
CA ARG A 32 15.24 0.73 11.57
C ARG A 32 15.75 -0.44 10.73
N ILE A 33 16.17 -0.19 9.49
CA ILE A 33 16.73 -1.23 8.62
C ILE A 33 18.06 -1.73 9.21
N MET A 34 18.95 -0.81 9.56
CA MET A 34 20.23 -1.13 10.18
C MET A 34 20.08 -2.01 11.42
N LYS A 35 19.20 -1.59 12.36
CA LYS A 35 18.92 -2.38 13.58
C LYS A 35 18.30 -3.75 13.29
N ARG A 36 17.38 -3.84 12.31
CA ARG A 36 16.62 -5.07 12.05
C ARG A 36 17.41 -6.11 11.27
N GLN A 37 18.30 -5.66 10.39
CA GLN A 37 19.03 -6.53 9.46
C GLN A 37 20.52 -6.60 9.77
N ASN A 38 20.98 -5.86 10.78
CA ASN A 38 22.39 -5.75 11.16
C ASN A 38 23.30 -5.37 9.97
N VAL A 39 22.90 -4.32 9.27
CA VAL A 39 23.60 -3.83 8.06
C VAL A 39 24.12 -2.42 8.26
N THR A 40 25.11 -2.03 7.46
CA THR A 40 25.67 -0.68 7.42
C THR A 40 24.68 0.34 6.84
N LEU A 41 24.95 1.64 7.02
CA LEU A 41 24.14 2.70 6.41
C LEU A 41 24.11 2.60 4.87
N ASN A 42 25.26 2.31 4.26
CA ASN A 42 25.38 2.17 2.80
C ASN A 42 24.48 1.03 2.27
N GLU A 43 24.46 -0.11 2.96
CA GLU A 43 23.55 -1.21 2.61
C GLU A 43 22.09 -0.86 2.87
N ALA A 44 21.79 -0.17 3.97
CA ALA A 44 20.44 0.26 4.28
C ALA A 44 19.87 1.23 3.22
N THR A 45 20.71 2.11 2.64
CA THR A 45 20.26 3.01 1.56
C THR A 45 19.79 2.24 0.32
N LYS A 46 20.49 1.16 -0.06
CA LYS A 46 20.13 0.29 -1.19
C LYS A 46 18.84 -0.48 -0.97
N LEU A 47 18.48 -0.70 0.29
CA LEU A 47 17.24 -1.42 0.67
C LEU A 47 16.01 -0.54 0.71
N VAL A 48 16.16 0.80 0.68
CA VAL A 48 15.03 1.73 0.64
C VAL A 48 14.54 1.92 -0.79
N LYS A 49 13.39 1.31 -1.10
CA LYS A 49 12.77 1.32 -2.44
C LYS A 49 11.57 2.27 -2.55
N ASP A 50 11.24 3.02 -1.49
CA ASP A 50 10.08 3.94 -1.41
C ASP A 50 10.50 5.39 -1.11
N GLY A 51 11.69 5.78 -1.57
CA GLY A 51 12.18 7.16 -1.48
C GLY A 51 11.36 8.13 -2.33
N ILE A 52 10.92 7.66 -3.49
CA ILE A 52 10.03 8.37 -4.41
C ILE A 52 8.66 7.71 -4.37
N ARG A 53 7.59 8.51 -4.27
CA ARG A 53 6.22 8.03 -4.19
C ARG A 53 5.27 8.89 -5.01
N PHE A 54 4.39 8.24 -5.75
CA PHE A 54 3.25 8.88 -6.39
C PHE A 54 1.96 8.25 -5.94
N THR A 55 0.95 9.07 -5.69
CA THR A 55 -0.40 8.61 -5.38
C THR A 55 -1.36 9.07 -6.47
N ILE A 56 -2.05 8.11 -7.08
CA ILE A 56 -3.03 8.36 -8.13
C ILE A 56 -4.41 8.02 -7.58
N VAL A 57 -5.34 8.95 -7.73
CA VAL A 57 -6.68 8.84 -7.20
C VAL A 57 -7.68 8.76 -8.34
N PHE A 58 -8.58 7.79 -8.28
CA PHE A 58 -9.64 7.55 -9.24
C PHE A 58 -11.02 7.67 -8.60
N PRO A 59 -12.06 8.00 -9.37
CA PRO A 59 -13.45 7.72 -9.01
C PRO A 59 -13.61 6.22 -8.72
N LYS A 60 -14.47 5.89 -7.76
CA LYS A 60 -14.67 4.50 -7.30
C LYS A 60 -15.09 3.58 -8.45
N GLU A 61 -15.97 4.08 -9.32
CA GLU A 61 -16.56 3.36 -10.46
C GLU A 61 -15.53 3.09 -11.58
N LYS A 62 -14.55 3.98 -11.73
CA LYS A 62 -13.49 3.89 -12.74
C LYS A 62 -12.16 3.35 -12.18
N TYR A 63 -12.16 2.87 -10.95
CA TYR A 63 -10.94 2.51 -10.23
C TYR A 63 -10.14 1.40 -10.94
N VAL A 64 -10.79 0.28 -11.28
CA VAL A 64 -10.13 -0.88 -11.91
C VAL A 64 -9.59 -0.50 -13.29
N ASP A 65 -10.40 0.15 -14.13
CA ASP A 65 -9.98 0.55 -15.49
C ASP A 65 -8.85 1.58 -15.43
N GLY A 66 -8.92 2.53 -14.50
CA GLY A 66 -7.89 3.52 -14.28
C GLY A 66 -6.56 2.90 -13.89
N VAL A 67 -6.58 1.97 -12.95
CA VAL A 67 -5.37 1.23 -12.51
C VAL A 67 -4.77 0.44 -13.67
N LEU A 68 -5.58 -0.35 -14.38
CA LEU A 68 -5.12 -1.18 -15.51
C LEU A 68 -4.55 -0.32 -16.64
N ASN A 69 -5.13 0.84 -16.89
CA ASN A 69 -4.62 1.76 -17.89
C ASN A 69 -3.25 2.31 -17.52
N VAL A 70 -3.11 2.86 -16.31
CA VAL A 70 -1.81 3.36 -15.83
C VAL A 70 -0.78 2.23 -15.84
N TRP A 71 -1.15 1.05 -15.38
CA TRP A 71 -0.27 -0.11 -15.38
C TRP A 71 0.22 -0.48 -16.78
N SER A 72 -0.68 -0.51 -17.75
CA SER A 72 -0.33 -0.76 -19.16
C SER A 72 0.65 0.29 -19.72
N GLN A 73 0.45 1.58 -19.37
CA GLN A 73 1.37 2.64 -19.80
C GLN A 73 2.75 2.52 -19.14
N LEU A 74 2.80 2.12 -17.86
CA LEU A 74 4.07 1.87 -17.17
C LEU A 74 4.86 0.74 -17.84
N LEU A 75 4.19 -0.38 -18.14
CA LEU A 75 4.82 -1.52 -18.84
C LEU A 75 5.33 -1.14 -20.24
N LYS A 76 4.60 -0.30 -20.99
CA LYS A 76 5.04 0.20 -22.31
C LYS A 76 6.26 1.12 -22.24
N ASN A 77 6.55 1.68 -21.07
CA ASN A 77 7.71 2.52 -20.81
C ASN A 77 8.76 1.79 -19.95
N ASP A 78 8.82 0.47 -20.05
CA ASP A 78 9.81 -0.42 -19.44
C ASP A 78 9.85 -0.41 -17.90
N PHE A 79 8.78 0.13 -17.26
CA PHE A 79 8.63 0.00 -15.83
C PHE A 79 7.98 -1.33 -15.45
N ASN A 80 8.66 -2.08 -14.60
CA ASN A 80 8.20 -3.37 -14.11
C ASN A 80 7.99 -3.38 -12.60
N SER A 81 7.09 -4.24 -12.11
CA SER A 81 6.93 -4.43 -10.68
C SER A 81 8.14 -5.12 -10.08
N ILE A 82 8.73 -4.48 -9.08
CA ILE A 82 9.78 -5.03 -8.22
C ILE A 82 9.23 -5.33 -6.81
N THR A 83 7.93 -5.31 -6.64
CA THR A 83 7.29 -5.67 -5.36
C THR A 83 7.70 -7.09 -5.00
N ARG A 84 8.23 -7.26 -3.78
CA ARG A 84 8.80 -8.51 -3.31
C ARG A 84 7.82 -9.67 -3.50
N LYS A 85 8.29 -10.81 -4.01
CA LYS A 85 7.51 -12.03 -4.14
C LYS A 85 6.85 -12.39 -2.79
N GLY A 86 5.59 -12.79 -2.83
CA GLY A 86 4.80 -13.10 -1.63
C GLY A 86 4.19 -11.88 -0.93
N LYS A 87 4.30 -10.67 -1.49
CA LYS A 87 3.61 -9.47 -1.02
C LYS A 87 2.43 -9.14 -1.92
N ASP A 88 1.28 -8.85 -1.31
CA ASP A 88 0.13 -8.33 -2.03
C ASP A 88 0.39 -6.90 -2.52
N GLU A 89 0.13 -6.65 -3.78
CA GLU A 89 0.03 -5.29 -4.33
C GLU A 89 -1.37 -4.74 -4.12
N ILE A 90 -2.38 -5.59 -4.32
CA ILE A 90 -3.80 -5.26 -4.12
C ILE A 90 -4.13 -5.53 -2.65
N ARG A 91 -4.37 -4.47 -1.89
CA ARG A 91 -4.55 -4.52 -0.44
C ARG A 91 -5.90 -3.94 -0.03
N TRP A 92 -6.95 -4.43 -0.65
CA TRP A 92 -8.31 -4.14 -0.25
C TRP A 92 -8.81 -5.23 0.70
N ASP A 93 -9.28 -4.84 1.88
CA ASP A 93 -9.88 -5.72 2.91
C ASP A 93 -8.95 -6.87 3.38
N VAL A 94 -7.66 -6.58 3.51
CA VAL A 94 -6.66 -7.56 3.97
C VAL A 94 -6.35 -7.49 5.46
N GLY A 95 -6.95 -6.54 6.18
CA GLY A 95 -6.81 -6.40 7.65
C GLY A 95 -5.45 -5.87 8.11
N ASP A 96 -4.70 -5.20 7.23
CA ASP A 96 -3.37 -4.68 7.54
C ASP A 96 -3.31 -3.15 7.70
N GLY A 97 -4.48 -2.49 7.63
CA GLY A 97 -4.59 -1.04 7.78
C GLY A 97 -4.29 -0.25 6.51
N TYR A 98 -4.30 -0.89 5.37
CA TYR A 98 -4.15 -0.24 4.07
C TYR A 98 -5.31 -0.60 3.14
N GLN A 99 -5.89 0.40 2.49
CA GLN A 99 -6.99 0.21 1.54
C GLN A 99 -6.63 0.86 0.20
N GLY A 100 -6.22 0.04 -0.74
CA GLY A 100 -5.78 0.49 -2.07
C GLY A 100 -4.88 -0.53 -2.76
N ILE A 101 -4.16 -0.05 -3.76
CA ILE A 101 -3.10 -0.80 -4.42
C ILE A 101 -1.79 -0.06 -4.16
N ASN A 102 -0.77 -0.80 -3.77
CA ASN A 102 0.58 -0.27 -3.53
C ASN A 102 1.60 -1.18 -4.21
N THR A 103 2.28 -0.64 -5.20
CA THR A 103 3.32 -1.36 -5.94
C THR A 103 4.63 -0.58 -5.93
N LEU A 104 5.72 -1.32 -5.97
CA LEU A 104 7.05 -0.80 -6.26
C LEU A 104 7.38 -1.12 -7.70
N ILE A 105 7.82 -0.12 -8.45
CA ILE A 105 8.25 -0.27 -9.83
C ILE A 105 9.69 0.20 -10.00
N SER A 106 10.36 -0.32 -10.97
CA SER A 106 11.68 0.13 -11.43
C SER A 106 11.77 -0.01 -12.94
N ASN A 107 12.67 0.76 -13.54
CA ASN A 107 13.18 0.59 -14.89
C ASN A 107 14.65 0.18 -14.85
N ASP A 108 15.30 0.08 -15.99
CA ASP A 108 16.70 -0.35 -16.13
C ASP A 108 17.72 0.57 -15.43
N ASN A 109 17.31 1.78 -15.04
CA ASN A 109 18.15 2.73 -14.31
C ASN A 109 18.17 2.51 -12.78
N ASP A 110 17.69 1.37 -12.29
CA ASP A 110 17.61 1.02 -10.85
C ASP A 110 16.85 2.00 -9.95
N THR A 111 16.22 3.01 -10.54
CA THR A 111 15.40 3.95 -9.77
C THR A 111 14.08 3.29 -9.38
N SER A 112 13.89 3.05 -8.09
CA SER A 112 12.65 2.49 -7.58
C SER A 112 11.66 3.58 -7.18
N ILE A 113 10.40 3.38 -7.58
CA ILE A 113 9.28 4.30 -7.33
C ILE A 113 8.14 3.53 -6.69
N GLU A 114 7.58 4.06 -5.62
CA GLU A 114 6.34 3.55 -5.03
C GLU A 114 5.16 4.22 -5.72
N ILE A 115 4.24 3.42 -6.27
CA ILE A 115 2.98 3.93 -6.82
C ILE A 115 1.83 3.40 -5.97
N GLN A 116 0.99 4.33 -5.54
CA GLN A 116 -0.21 4.04 -4.78
C GLN A 116 -1.44 4.44 -5.60
N PHE A 117 -2.40 3.51 -5.70
CA PHE A 117 -3.68 3.75 -6.33
C PHE A 117 -4.78 3.76 -5.28
N HIS A 118 -5.55 4.84 -5.26
CA HIS A 118 -6.59 5.06 -4.27
C HIS A 118 -7.89 5.54 -4.91
N THR A 119 -9.00 5.38 -4.19
CA THR A 119 -10.20 6.17 -4.41
C THR A 119 -10.14 7.44 -3.57
N LYS A 120 -11.00 8.44 -3.86
CA LYS A 120 -11.11 9.68 -3.03
C LYS A 120 -11.37 9.33 -1.55
N ASN A 121 -12.20 8.32 -1.28
CA ASN A 121 -12.50 7.91 0.08
C ASN A 121 -11.29 7.19 0.72
N SER A 122 -10.68 6.22 0.04
CA SER A 122 -9.58 5.47 0.65
C SER A 122 -8.38 6.34 1.01
N ILE A 123 -8.01 7.32 0.16
CA ILE A 123 -6.92 8.23 0.49
C ILE A 123 -7.25 9.15 1.67
N LYS A 124 -8.49 9.67 1.72
CA LYS A 124 -8.94 10.51 2.84
C LYS A 124 -8.91 9.76 4.18
N TYR A 125 -9.40 8.52 4.19
CA TYR A 125 -9.37 7.69 5.40
C TYR A 125 -7.95 7.25 5.76
N LYS A 126 -7.13 6.91 4.76
CA LYS A 126 -5.72 6.57 4.98
C LYS A 126 -5.01 7.68 5.74
N ASP A 127 -5.09 8.92 5.28
CA ASP A 127 -4.35 10.02 5.89
C ASP A 127 -4.91 10.45 7.25
N LYS A 128 -6.25 10.50 7.37
CA LYS A 128 -6.90 11.03 8.59
C LYS A 128 -7.05 10.01 9.71
N LEU A 129 -7.14 8.71 9.38
CA LEU A 129 -7.50 7.69 10.37
C LEU A 129 -6.54 6.51 10.40
N LEU A 130 -6.28 5.86 9.26
CA LEU A 130 -5.47 4.63 9.24
C LEU A 130 -4.00 4.91 9.57
N HIS A 131 -3.41 5.93 8.95
CA HIS A 131 -2.00 6.26 9.16
C HIS A 131 -1.68 6.63 10.62
N PRO A 132 -2.45 7.48 11.32
CA PRO A 132 -2.24 7.75 12.74
C PRO A 132 -2.36 6.50 13.64
N LEU A 133 -3.33 5.61 13.36
CA LEU A 133 -3.49 4.36 14.11
C LEU A 133 -2.34 3.39 13.84
N TYR A 134 -1.93 3.26 12.58
CA TYR A 134 -0.77 2.46 12.19
C TYR A 134 0.53 2.95 12.84
N GLU A 135 0.76 4.27 12.89
CA GLU A 135 1.93 4.85 13.55
C GLU A 135 1.95 4.54 15.06
N LYS A 136 0.80 4.60 15.73
CA LYS A 136 0.68 4.19 17.14
C LYS A 136 1.03 2.72 17.32
N LEU A 137 0.49 1.85 16.46
CA LEU A 137 0.78 0.42 16.49
C LEU A 137 2.27 0.16 16.25
N ARG A 138 2.87 0.78 15.24
CA ARG A 138 4.26 0.60 14.85
C ARG A 138 5.26 1.08 15.92
N LYS A 139 4.94 2.16 16.62
CA LYS A 139 5.82 2.71 17.68
C LYS A 139 5.84 1.85 18.93
N ASN A 140 4.73 1.20 19.25
CA ASN A 140 4.55 0.55 20.55
C ASN A 140 4.49 -0.98 20.46
N CYS A 141 4.36 -1.53 19.26
CA CYS A 141 4.06 -2.94 19.05
C CYS A 141 4.78 -3.49 17.81
N ASP A 142 4.78 -4.81 17.66
CA ASP A 142 5.15 -5.43 16.39
C ASP A 142 3.95 -5.38 15.41
N GLU A 143 3.99 -4.41 14.51
CA GLU A 143 2.92 -4.15 13.54
C GLU A 143 2.67 -5.32 12.57
N LYS A 144 3.62 -6.24 12.44
CA LYS A 144 3.52 -7.39 11.54
C LYS A 144 2.64 -8.51 12.06
N LEU A 145 2.47 -8.56 13.37
CA LEU A 145 1.63 -9.59 13.99
C LEU A 145 0.16 -9.41 13.60
N SER A 146 -0.49 -10.52 13.25
CA SER A 146 -1.93 -10.58 13.14
C SER A 146 -2.58 -10.39 14.52
N LEU A 147 -3.88 -10.08 14.52
CA LEU A 147 -4.61 -9.96 15.79
C LEU A 147 -4.57 -11.26 16.60
N LYS A 148 -4.69 -12.42 15.93
CA LYS A 148 -4.63 -13.74 16.57
C LYS A 148 -3.28 -13.98 17.23
N GLU A 149 -2.18 -13.71 16.54
CA GLU A 149 -0.83 -13.85 17.11
C GLU A 149 -0.60 -12.91 18.29
N MET A 150 -1.17 -11.69 18.25
CA MET A 150 -1.12 -10.77 19.40
C MET A 150 -1.90 -11.30 20.59
N GLU A 151 -3.09 -11.88 20.37
CA GLU A 151 -3.91 -12.48 21.43
C GLU A 151 -3.22 -13.72 22.04
N GLU A 152 -2.56 -14.54 21.24
CA GLU A 152 -1.77 -15.69 21.72
C GLU A 152 -0.55 -15.24 22.55
N LYS A 153 0.15 -14.19 22.12
CA LYS A 153 1.26 -13.61 22.89
C LYS A 153 0.80 -12.96 24.20
N LEU A 154 -0.41 -12.37 24.23
CA LEU A 154 -0.98 -11.79 25.45
C LEU A 154 -1.23 -12.88 26.51
N LYS A 155 -1.75 -14.04 26.12
CA LYS A 155 -1.95 -15.19 27.03
C LYS A 155 -0.65 -15.63 27.72
N LYS A 156 0.49 -15.41 27.06
CA LYS A 156 1.84 -15.70 27.58
C LYS A 156 2.50 -14.49 28.27
N SER A 157 1.76 -13.42 28.50
CA SER A 157 2.24 -12.13 29.05
C SER A 157 3.40 -11.49 28.27
N ASN A 158 3.56 -11.83 26.97
CA ASN A 158 4.68 -11.41 26.13
C ASN A 158 4.36 -10.22 25.24
N ILE A 159 3.27 -9.49 25.48
CA ILE A 159 2.88 -8.30 24.68
C ILE A 159 2.08 -7.32 25.54
N ASN A 160 2.22 -6.04 25.23
CA ASN A 160 1.40 -5.00 25.86
C ASN A 160 -0.06 -5.12 25.40
N PRO A 161 -1.06 -5.19 26.32
CA PRO A 161 -2.49 -5.28 25.97
C PRO A 161 -2.98 -4.15 25.06
N LYS A 162 -2.38 -2.96 25.14
CA LYS A 162 -2.70 -1.83 24.25
C LYS A 162 -2.46 -2.15 22.76
N CYS A 163 -1.55 -3.08 22.45
CA CYS A 163 -1.28 -3.48 21.08
C CYS A 163 -2.51 -4.12 20.42
N ILE A 164 -3.25 -4.92 21.16
CA ILE A 164 -4.49 -5.55 20.69
C ILE A 164 -5.55 -4.48 20.43
N SER A 165 -5.70 -3.49 21.33
CA SER A 165 -6.63 -2.38 21.14
C SER A 165 -6.30 -1.60 19.87
N TYR A 166 -5.02 -1.19 19.68
CA TYR A 166 -4.60 -0.48 18.47
C TYR A 166 -4.84 -1.28 17.18
N LYS A 167 -4.60 -2.59 17.22
CA LYS A 167 -4.84 -3.46 16.06
C LYS A 167 -6.33 -3.60 15.76
N LYS A 168 -7.17 -3.76 16.78
CA LYS A 168 -8.64 -3.80 16.64
C LYS A 168 -9.20 -2.49 16.08
N ASP A 169 -8.71 -1.35 16.56
CA ASP A 169 -9.14 -0.04 16.07
C ASP A 169 -8.74 0.18 14.61
N LEU A 170 -7.53 -0.27 14.23
CA LEU A 170 -7.07 -0.21 12.84
C LEU A 170 -7.98 -1.05 11.91
N ILE A 171 -8.30 -2.28 12.30
CA ILE A 171 -9.19 -3.18 11.53
C ILE A 171 -10.61 -2.59 11.44
N ARG A 172 -11.14 -2.02 12.54
CA ARG A 172 -12.46 -1.36 12.52
C ARG A 172 -12.49 -0.14 11.60
N ALA A 173 -11.43 0.65 11.62
CA ALA A 173 -11.29 1.82 10.75
C ALA A 173 -11.21 1.42 9.28
N GLU A 174 -10.48 0.36 8.96
CA GLU A 174 -10.35 -0.20 7.61
C GLU A 174 -11.70 -0.60 7.02
N LYS A 175 -12.55 -1.28 7.80
CA LYS A 175 -13.90 -1.72 7.38
C LYS A 175 -14.86 -0.57 7.02
N LYS A 176 -14.56 0.66 7.44
CA LYS A 176 -15.37 1.84 7.08
C LYS A 176 -15.08 2.37 5.68
N ILE A 177 -14.04 1.87 5.03
CA ILE A 177 -13.63 2.36 3.71
C ILE A 177 -14.37 1.58 2.62
N PRO A 178 -15.14 2.25 1.76
CA PRO A 178 -15.87 1.58 0.69
C PRO A 178 -14.90 0.95 -0.32
N ILE A 179 -14.97 -0.36 -0.46
CA ILE A 179 -14.22 -1.11 -1.48
C ILE A 179 -14.87 -0.86 -2.85
N PRO A 180 -14.10 -0.62 -3.92
CA PRO A 180 -14.65 -0.57 -5.27
C PRO A 180 -15.42 -1.85 -5.61
N GLU A 181 -16.62 -1.72 -6.17
CA GLU A 181 -17.55 -2.85 -6.34
C GLU A 181 -16.92 -3.98 -7.17
N ARG A 182 -16.23 -3.64 -8.25
CA ARG A 182 -15.52 -4.62 -9.09
C ARG A 182 -14.41 -5.37 -8.35
N ILE A 183 -13.72 -4.71 -7.40
CA ILE A 183 -12.76 -5.38 -6.51
C ILE A 183 -13.50 -6.36 -5.59
N LYS A 184 -14.60 -5.92 -4.99
CA LYS A 184 -15.41 -6.73 -4.06
C LYS A 184 -16.00 -7.98 -4.72
N LYS A 185 -16.50 -7.85 -5.95
CA LYS A 185 -17.08 -8.96 -6.73
C LYS A 185 -16.02 -9.90 -7.32
N CYS A 186 -14.78 -9.46 -7.45
CA CYS A 186 -13.73 -10.21 -8.12
C CYS A 186 -13.25 -11.41 -7.30
N LYS A 187 -13.70 -12.60 -7.65
CA LYS A 187 -13.39 -13.85 -6.93
C LYS A 187 -11.90 -14.20 -6.98
N SER A 188 -11.18 -13.85 -8.05
CA SER A 188 -9.75 -14.12 -8.22
C SER A 188 -8.88 -13.41 -7.20
N LEU A 189 -9.33 -12.25 -6.69
CA LEU A 189 -8.62 -11.46 -5.68
C LEU A 189 -8.82 -11.93 -4.23
N LYS A 190 -9.55 -13.02 -4.01
CA LYS A 190 -9.72 -13.64 -2.68
C LYS A 190 -8.54 -14.53 -2.28
N LYS A 191 -7.56 -14.72 -3.15
CA LYS A 191 -6.33 -15.48 -2.90
C LYS A 191 -5.26 -14.58 -2.26
N LYS A 192 -4.29 -15.20 -1.59
CA LYS A 192 -3.08 -14.48 -1.12
C LYS A 192 -2.18 -14.10 -2.30
N ASN A 193 -1.38 -13.07 -2.13
CA ASN A 193 -0.39 -12.58 -3.10
C ASN A 193 -1.00 -11.98 -4.38
N ASN A 194 -2.07 -11.22 -4.23
CA ASN A 194 -2.73 -10.55 -5.37
C ASN A 194 -1.83 -9.49 -6.01
N ARG A 195 -1.65 -9.59 -7.32
CA ARG A 195 -0.83 -8.67 -8.13
C ARG A 195 -1.73 -7.78 -8.98
N ILE A 196 -1.19 -6.64 -9.46
CA ILE A 196 -1.95 -5.72 -10.33
C ILE A 196 -2.46 -6.45 -11.58
N ASN A 197 -1.67 -7.38 -12.13
CA ASN A 197 -2.07 -8.16 -13.30
C ASN A 197 -3.35 -8.99 -13.07
N ASP A 198 -3.64 -9.38 -11.82
CA ASP A 198 -4.84 -10.14 -11.48
C ASP A 198 -6.12 -9.31 -11.65
N LEU A 199 -6.02 -7.97 -11.68
CA LEU A 199 -7.15 -7.09 -11.98
C LEU A 199 -7.72 -7.27 -13.38
N LYS A 200 -6.94 -7.83 -14.33
CA LYS A 200 -7.44 -8.11 -15.69
C LYS A 200 -8.66 -9.02 -15.66
N SER A 201 -8.67 -10.00 -14.74
CA SER A 201 -9.83 -10.89 -14.55
C SER A 201 -11.05 -10.20 -13.95
N CYS A 202 -10.87 -8.99 -13.38
CA CYS A 202 -11.94 -8.18 -12.80
C CYS A 202 -12.48 -7.13 -13.79
N GLN A 203 -11.89 -6.98 -14.98
CA GLN A 203 -12.20 -5.90 -15.90
C GLN A 203 -13.63 -5.96 -16.43
N PHE A 204 -14.17 -7.15 -16.63
CA PHE A 204 -15.50 -7.37 -17.24
C PHE A 204 -16.59 -7.68 -16.21
N ILE A 205 -16.32 -7.46 -14.92
CA ILE A 205 -17.33 -7.62 -13.88
C ILE A 205 -18.20 -6.34 -13.84
N THR A 206 -19.44 -6.47 -14.17
CA THR A 206 -20.47 -5.40 -14.08
C THR A 206 -21.09 -5.33 -12.67
#